data_104aeb68069e84cdca675041cceee855
#
_entry.id   104aeb68069e84cdca675041cceee855
#
_cell.length_a   1.000
_cell.length_b   1.000
_cell.length_c   1.000
_cell.angle_alpha   90.00
_cell.angle_beta   90.00
_cell.angle_gamma   90.00
#
_symmetry.space_group_name_H-M   'P 1'
#
loop_
_entity.id
_entity.type
_entity.pdbx_description
1 polymer ?
#
loop_
_entity_poly.entity_id
_entity_poly.type
_entity_poly.pdbx_seq_one_letter_code
_entity_poly.pdbx_strand_id
1 'polypeptide(L)'
;MRTVPKVSTVCEAGEADVPDAGAPYAEARDLEECIGIALGSPTRFGNMAAPLKYFLDGTGAQWHAGSLQGKPAALFTSTGSLHGGQETTLLSMMLPLLHHGMLIVGLPYSEIDLQTTRQGGTPYGASHVAGMAGDAPVSDAEKRLAIALGRRLAEVARKLAR
;
A
#
# COMPACT_ATOMS: atom_id res chain seq x y z
N MET A 1 -5.84 -10.89 0.47
CA MET A 1 -5.90 -9.45 0.14
C MET A 1 -7.17 -8.88 0.74
N ARG A 2 -7.10 -7.72 1.39
CA ARG A 2 -8.23 -7.01 1.98
C ARG A 2 -8.45 -5.67 1.27
N THR A 3 -9.68 -5.22 1.18
CA THR A 3 -10.04 -3.90 0.65
C THR A 3 -10.59 -3.00 1.76
N VAL A 4 -10.67 -1.69 1.50
CA VAL A 4 -11.19 -0.70 2.44
C VAL A 4 -12.57 -0.26 1.95
N PRO A 5 -13.59 -0.20 2.83
CA PRO A 5 -14.91 0.23 2.43
C PRO A 5 -14.92 1.68 1.93
N LYS A 6 -15.87 2.02 1.10
CA LYS A 6 -16.09 3.41 0.68
C LYS A 6 -16.54 4.24 1.88
N VAL A 7 -16.00 5.45 1.97
CA VAL A 7 -16.43 6.42 2.98
C VAL A 7 -17.67 7.15 2.47
N SER A 8 -18.77 7.06 3.22
CA SER A 8 -19.97 7.87 2.98
C SER A 8 -19.83 9.23 3.67
N THR A 9 -20.28 10.30 3.00
CA THR A 9 -20.38 11.64 3.59
C THR A 9 -21.49 11.74 4.64
N VAL A 10 -22.35 10.74 4.74
CA VAL A 10 -23.53 10.70 5.65
C VAL A 10 -23.29 9.73 6.82
N CYS A 11 -22.09 9.37 7.14
CA CYS A 11 -21.72 8.51 8.28
C CYS A 11 -22.58 7.22 8.46
N GLU A 12 -23.25 6.79 7.40
CA GLU A 12 -24.01 5.54 7.38
C GLU A 12 -23.17 4.51 6.65
N ALA A 13 -23.03 3.34 7.23
CA ALA A 13 -22.44 2.19 6.55
C ALA A 13 -23.38 1.79 5.39
N GLY A 14 -23.13 2.35 4.21
CA GLY A 14 -23.95 2.11 3.02
C GLY A 14 -23.56 0.84 2.26
N GLU A 15 -22.60 0.06 2.75
CA GLU A 15 -22.14 -1.17 2.09
C GLU A 15 -22.27 -2.36 3.03
N ALA A 16 -22.50 -3.54 2.44
CA ALA A 16 -22.51 -4.78 3.18
C ALA A 16 -21.17 -5.03 3.87
N ASP A 17 -21.17 -5.72 5.01
CA ASP A 17 -19.94 -6.08 5.76
C ASP A 17 -18.95 -6.92 4.93
N VAL A 18 -19.43 -7.56 3.87
CA VAL A 18 -18.62 -8.32 2.92
C VAL A 18 -18.93 -7.82 1.50
N PRO A 19 -17.92 -7.49 0.69
CA PRO A 19 -18.15 -7.09 -0.69
C PRO A 19 -18.73 -8.24 -1.52
N ASP A 20 -19.65 -7.93 -2.44
CA ASP A 20 -20.28 -8.92 -3.33
C ASP A 20 -19.26 -9.63 -4.22
N ALA A 21 -18.15 -8.98 -4.52
CA ALA A 21 -17.05 -9.53 -5.31
C ALA A 21 -15.72 -8.96 -4.87
N GLY A 22 -14.65 -9.73 -5.06
CA GLY A 22 -13.28 -9.32 -4.76
C GLY A 22 -12.79 -9.75 -3.38
N ALA A 23 -11.82 -9.00 -2.84
CA ALA A 23 -11.22 -9.30 -1.55
C ALA A 23 -12.11 -8.81 -0.41
N PRO A 24 -12.15 -9.53 0.73
CA PRO A 24 -12.88 -9.06 1.91
C PRO A 24 -12.34 -7.74 2.43
N TYR A 25 -13.15 -6.99 3.15
CA TYR A 25 -12.72 -5.74 3.78
C TYR A 25 -11.66 -6.01 4.85
N ALA A 26 -10.77 -5.04 5.01
CA ALA A 26 -9.77 -5.06 6.07
C ALA A 26 -10.42 -4.77 7.43
N GLU A 27 -10.02 -5.54 8.43
CA GLU A 27 -10.46 -5.38 9.80
C GLU A 27 -9.28 -5.07 10.73
N ALA A 28 -9.55 -4.51 11.91
CA ALA A 28 -8.53 -4.19 12.89
C ALA A 28 -7.69 -5.43 13.30
N ARG A 29 -8.33 -6.58 13.43
CA ARG A 29 -7.64 -7.85 13.75
C ARG A 29 -6.63 -8.28 12.70
N ASP A 30 -6.83 -7.92 11.42
CA ASP A 30 -5.85 -8.24 10.37
C ASP A 30 -4.50 -7.56 10.64
N LEU A 31 -4.53 -6.36 11.24
CA LEU A 31 -3.32 -5.64 11.66
C LEU A 31 -2.64 -6.31 12.85
N GLU A 32 -3.42 -6.89 13.75
CA GLU A 32 -2.91 -7.57 14.95
C GLU A 32 -2.25 -8.91 14.58
N GLU A 33 -2.89 -9.69 13.71
CA GLU A 33 -2.47 -11.03 13.33
C GLU A 33 -1.38 -11.07 12.25
N CYS A 34 -1.23 -10.01 11.44
CA CYS A 34 -0.25 -10.00 10.37
C CYS A 34 1.21 -9.96 10.90
N ILE A 35 2.14 -10.50 10.14
CA ILE A 35 3.60 -10.38 10.39
C ILE A 35 4.26 -9.28 9.54
N GLY A 36 3.49 -8.61 8.69
CA GLY A 36 3.90 -7.52 7.80
C GLY A 36 2.77 -7.09 6.89
N ILE A 37 2.84 -5.89 6.32
CA ILE A 37 1.75 -5.28 5.54
C ILE A 37 2.26 -4.84 4.18
N ALA A 38 1.50 -5.13 3.11
CA ALA A 38 1.59 -4.42 1.84
C ALA A 38 0.41 -3.45 1.75
N LEU A 39 0.68 -2.14 1.82
CA LEU A 39 -0.34 -1.10 1.79
C LEU A 39 -0.38 -0.45 0.41
N GLY A 40 -1.56 -0.39 -0.20
CA GLY A 40 -1.74 0.15 -1.54
C GLY A 40 -2.89 1.14 -1.65
N SER A 41 -2.69 2.16 -2.48
CA SER A 41 -3.71 3.15 -2.81
C SER A 41 -3.48 3.72 -4.20
N PRO A 42 -4.54 4.03 -4.97
CA PRO A 42 -4.39 4.94 -6.09
C PRO A 42 -3.99 6.32 -5.57
N THR A 43 -3.26 7.09 -6.39
CA THR A 43 -2.98 8.49 -6.04
C THR A 43 -4.24 9.33 -6.03
N ARG A 44 -4.32 10.24 -5.09
CA ARG A 44 -5.27 11.36 -5.05
C ARG A 44 -4.49 12.62 -4.70
N PHE A 45 -4.15 13.41 -5.74
CA PHE A 45 -3.37 14.64 -5.59
C PHE A 45 -2.04 14.42 -4.85
N GLY A 46 -1.31 13.32 -5.17
CA GLY A 46 -0.04 12.98 -4.55
C GLY A 46 -0.16 12.34 -3.17
N ASN A 47 -1.35 11.97 -2.74
CA ASN A 47 -1.62 11.33 -1.46
C ASN A 47 -2.47 10.06 -1.66
N MET A 48 -2.70 9.29 -0.60
CA MET A 48 -3.60 8.14 -0.61
C MET A 48 -5.06 8.56 -0.79
N ALA A 49 -5.89 7.64 -1.27
CA ALA A 49 -7.34 7.83 -1.36
C ALA A 49 -7.97 7.91 0.04
N ALA A 50 -9.03 8.72 0.16
CA ALA A 50 -9.70 8.97 1.44
C ALA A 50 -10.17 7.70 2.17
N PRO A 51 -10.68 6.64 1.53
CA PRO A 51 -11.06 5.41 2.22
C PRO A 51 -9.89 4.74 2.96
N LEU A 52 -8.69 4.74 2.36
CA LEU A 52 -7.52 4.18 3.03
C LEU A 52 -7.10 5.03 4.23
N LYS A 53 -7.12 6.36 4.09
CA LYS A 53 -6.81 7.27 5.20
C LYS A 53 -7.83 7.12 6.33
N TYR A 54 -9.11 7.01 6.02
CA TYR A 54 -10.17 6.76 6.98
C TYR A 54 -9.96 5.46 7.77
N PHE A 55 -9.60 4.37 7.07
CA PHE A 55 -9.25 3.11 7.73
C PHE A 55 -8.07 3.29 8.70
N LEU A 56 -6.99 3.95 8.26
CA LEU A 56 -5.83 4.22 9.10
C LEU A 56 -6.17 5.10 10.30
N ASP A 57 -7.02 6.11 10.13
CA ASP A 57 -7.47 6.98 11.23
C ASP A 57 -8.27 6.21 12.30
N GLY A 58 -8.92 5.10 11.90
CA GLY A 58 -9.62 4.20 12.81
C GLY A 58 -8.71 3.27 13.63
N THR A 59 -7.39 3.24 13.37
CA THR A 59 -6.45 2.28 14.01
C THR A 59 -5.83 2.77 15.34
N GLY A 60 -6.42 3.76 15.99
CA GLY A 60 -5.89 4.33 17.22
C GLY A 60 -5.69 3.33 18.37
N ALA A 61 -6.58 2.34 18.51
CA ALA A 61 -6.45 1.29 19.51
C ALA A 61 -5.23 0.38 19.22
N GLN A 62 -5.02 -0.02 17.96
CA GLN A 62 -3.88 -0.84 17.52
C GLN A 62 -2.56 -0.09 17.67
N TRP A 63 -2.57 1.22 17.41
CA TRP A 63 -1.42 2.08 17.64
C TRP A 63 -1.06 2.13 19.14
N HIS A 64 -2.02 2.38 20.00
CA HIS A 64 -1.80 2.42 21.45
C HIS A 64 -1.31 1.07 22.01
N ALA A 65 -1.83 -0.04 21.47
CA ALA A 65 -1.40 -1.39 21.83
C ALA A 65 -0.04 -1.78 21.25
N GLY A 66 0.53 -1.00 20.32
CA GLY A 66 1.79 -1.33 19.65
C GLY A 66 1.67 -2.51 18.68
N SER A 67 0.47 -2.81 18.19
CA SER A 67 0.20 -4.02 17.40
C SER A 67 1.05 -4.16 16.13
N LEU A 68 1.50 -3.04 15.56
CA LEU A 68 2.32 -3.01 14.33
C LEU A 68 3.80 -2.70 14.59
N GLN A 69 4.20 -2.45 15.84
CA GLN A 69 5.56 -2.08 16.17
C GLN A 69 6.57 -3.14 15.74
N GLY A 70 7.59 -2.71 14.98
CA GLY A 70 8.64 -3.59 14.46
C GLY A 70 8.24 -4.48 13.29
N LYS A 71 6.96 -4.51 12.89
CA LYS A 71 6.52 -5.24 11.70
C LYS A 71 6.91 -4.50 10.42
N PRO A 72 7.33 -5.20 9.34
CA PRO A 72 7.69 -4.55 8.09
C PRO A 72 6.46 -4.14 7.27
N ALA A 73 6.59 -3.02 6.55
CA ALA A 73 5.58 -2.52 5.63
C ALA A 73 6.20 -2.20 4.27
N ALA A 74 5.53 -2.60 3.20
CA ALA A 74 5.81 -2.21 1.83
C ALA A 74 4.61 -1.45 1.23
N LEU A 75 4.87 -0.58 0.27
CA LEU A 75 3.87 0.31 -0.29
C LEU A 75 3.77 0.18 -1.80
N PHE A 76 2.58 0.36 -2.34
CA PHE A 76 2.36 0.40 -3.79
C PHE A 76 1.26 1.38 -4.17
N THR A 77 1.35 1.92 -5.39
CA THR A 77 0.40 2.93 -5.89
C THR A 77 0.12 2.76 -7.38
N SER A 78 -0.93 3.42 -7.84
CA SER A 78 -1.23 3.60 -9.26
C SER A 78 -1.55 5.06 -9.53
N THR A 79 -1.07 5.59 -10.67
CA THR A 79 -1.23 6.99 -11.08
C THR A 79 -1.69 7.09 -12.53
N GLY A 80 -2.31 8.21 -12.89
CA GLY A 80 -2.70 8.50 -14.27
C GLY A 80 -1.54 8.94 -15.18
N SER A 81 -0.41 9.37 -14.59
CA SER A 81 0.76 9.83 -15.35
C SER A 81 2.06 9.56 -14.59
N LEU A 82 3.19 9.54 -15.32
CA LEU A 82 4.50 9.23 -14.75
C LEU A 82 4.89 10.15 -13.59
N HIS A 83 4.63 11.46 -13.70
CA HIS A 83 4.91 12.44 -12.65
C HIS A 83 3.65 12.83 -11.84
N GLY A 84 2.61 12.00 -11.88
CA GLY A 84 1.32 12.25 -11.23
C GLY A 84 1.24 11.84 -9.77
N GLY A 85 2.37 11.79 -9.05
CA GLY A 85 2.41 11.47 -7.62
C GLY A 85 2.84 10.04 -7.28
N GLN A 86 3.63 9.38 -8.13
CA GLN A 86 4.12 8.03 -7.84
C GLN A 86 4.95 7.97 -6.56
N GLU A 87 5.92 8.89 -6.41
CA GLU A 87 6.78 8.96 -5.24
C GLU A 87 6.05 9.58 -4.04
N THR A 88 5.36 10.72 -4.24
CA THR A 88 4.74 11.46 -3.15
C THR A 88 3.62 10.67 -2.47
N THR A 89 2.83 9.90 -3.24
CA THR A 89 1.79 9.03 -2.67
C THR A 89 2.41 7.97 -1.76
N LEU A 90 3.47 7.31 -2.21
CA LEU A 90 4.18 6.30 -1.40
C LEU A 90 4.79 6.94 -0.15
N LEU A 91 5.50 8.07 -0.30
CA LEU A 91 6.12 8.77 0.83
C LEU A 91 5.08 9.24 1.85
N SER A 92 3.94 9.77 1.39
CA SER A 92 2.87 10.19 2.31
C SER A 92 2.25 9.02 3.08
N MET A 93 2.13 7.84 2.44
CA MET A 93 1.65 6.63 3.09
C MET A 93 2.65 6.06 4.13
N MET A 94 3.96 6.35 4.00
CA MET A 94 4.95 5.92 5.00
C MET A 94 4.73 6.60 6.36
N LEU A 95 4.27 7.84 6.39
CA LEU A 95 4.15 8.62 7.62
C LEU A 95 3.27 7.92 8.69
N PRO A 96 2.01 7.54 8.41
CA PRO A 96 1.20 6.83 9.40
C PRO A 96 1.81 5.48 9.81
N LEU A 97 2.49 4.77 8.92
CA LEU A 97 3.13 3.50 9.25
C LEU A 97 4.33 3.68 10.18
N LEU A 98 5.12 4.75 9.98
CA LEU A 98 6.19 5.14 10.90
C LEU A 98 5.64 5.51 12.29
N HIS A 99 4.49 6.19 12.36
CA HIS A 99 3.80 6.46 13.62
C HIS A 99 3.34 5.19 14.34
N HIS A 100 3.01 4.13 13.59
CA HIS A 100 2.74 2.80 14.13
C HIS A 100 4.02 2.02 14.53
N GLY A 101 5.21 2.60 14.33
CA GLY A 101 6.48 1.95 14.65
C GLY A 101 6.91 0.86 13.66
N MET A 102 6.38 0.88 12.42
CA MET A 102 6.70 -0.10 11.39
C MET A 102 8.06 0.17 10.73
N LEU A 103 8.62 -0.88 10.16
CA LEU A 103 9.87 -0.84 9.38
C LEU A 103 9.54 -0.77 7.89
N ILE A 104 9.85 0.34 7.23
CA ILE A 104 9.54 0.52 5.81
C ILE A 104 10.50 -0.29 4.94
N VAL A 105 9.94 -1.07 4.02
CA VAL A 105 10.64 -1.89 3.05
C VAL A 105 10.40 -1.37 1.64
N GLY A 106 11.45 -0.84 1.01
CA GLY A 106 11.43 -0.39 -0.38
C GLY A 106 12.10 -1.38 -1.33
N LEU A 107 12.33 -0.94 -2.56
CA LEU A 107 13.03 -1.68 -3.62
C LEU A 107 14.49 -1.21 -3.71
N PRO A 108 15.47 -2.12 -3.66
CA PRO A 108 16.87 -1.76 -3.82
C PRO A 108 17.23 -1.57 -5.31
N TYR A 109 18.21 -0.72 -5.60
CA TYR A 109 18.70 -0.51 -6.98
C TYR A 109 19.45 -1.72 -7.58
N SER A 110 19.59 -2.82 -6.86
CA SER A 110 19.95 -4.11 -7.45
C SER A 110 18.86 -4.68 -8.36
N GLU A 111 17.61 -4.19 -8.24
CA GLU A 111 16.55 -4.45 -9.21
C GLU A 111 16.80 -3.56 -10.43
N ILE A 112 17.33 -4.15 -11.50
CA ILE A 112 17.77 -3.41 -12.70
C ILE A 112 16.63 -2.61 -13.36
N ASP A 113 15.39 -3.08 -13.22
CA ASP A 113 14.22 -2.38 -13.75
C ASP A 113 14.05 -0.98 -13.15
N LEU A 114 14.51 -0.71 -11.92
CA LEU A 114 14.50 0.65 -11.35
C LEU A 114 15.38 1.64 -12.12
N GLN A 115 16.43 1.16 -12.76
CA GLN A 115 17.36 1.99 -13.53
C GLN A 115 16.89 2.22 -14.96
N THR A 116 16.07 1.34 -15.50
CA THR A 116 15.71 1.29 -16.90
C THR A 116 14.27 1.59 -17.20
N THR A 117 13.36 1.49 -16.22
CA THR A 117 11.94 1.74 -16.42
C THR A 117 11.68 3.16 -16.94
N ARG A 118 10.70 3.27 -17.83
CA ARG A 118 10.14 4.54 -18.32
C ARG A 118 8.66 4.68 -17.99
N GLN A 119 8.18 3.82 -17.12
CA GLN A 119 6.81 3.75 -16.60
C GLN A 119 6.85 3.73 -15.07
N GLY A 120 5.99 2.96 -14.41
CA GLY A 120 6.02 2.85 -12.96
C GLY A 120 7.27 2.12 -12.43
N GLY A 121 7.41 2.16 -11.12
CA GLY A 121 8.52 1.59 -10.37
C GLY A 121 9.38 2.67 -9.71
N THR A 122 9.45 2.62 -8.39
CA THR A 122 10.26 3.56 -7.59
C THR A 122 10.99 2.79 -6.47
N PRO A 123 12.09 3.33 -5.91
CA PRO A 123 12.74 2.72 -4.76
C PRO A 123 11.87 2.77 -3.48
N TYR A 124 10.87 3.65 -3.44
CA TYR A 124 9.96 3.82 -2.30
C TYR A 124 8.86 2.75 -2.26
N GLY A 125 8.61 2.07 -3.37
CA GLY A 125 7.60 1.04 -3.52
C GLY A 125 7.24 0.79 -4.98
N ALA A 126 6.42 -0.24 -5.22
CA ALA A 126 5.92 -0.53 -6.56
C ALA A 126 4.90 0.52 -7.00
N SER A 127 4.95 0.90 -8.26
CA SER A 127 3.98 1.83 -8.82
C SER A 127 3.61 1.45 -10.25
N HIS A 128 2.41 1.88 -10.67
CA HIS A 128 1.86 1.63 -11.99
C HIS A 128 1.40 2.94 -12.62
N VAL A 129 1.73 3.14 -13.89
CA VAL A 129 1.21 4.26 -14.71
C VAL A 129 0.01 3.76 -15.50
N ALA A 130 -1.18 3.95 -14.94
CA ALA A 130 -2.44 3.46 -15.53
C ALA A 130 -2.93 4.29 -16.73
N GLY A 131 -2.30 5.44 -17.01
CA GLY A 131 -2.78 6.38 -18.01
C GLY A 131 -3.98 7.19 -17.52
N MET A 132 -4.34 8.24 -18.28
CA MET A 132 -5.45 9.13 -17.91
C MET A 132 -6.83 8.44 -17.99
N ALA A 133 -6.97 7.43 -18.84
CA ALA A 133 -8.16 6.59 -18.93
C ALA A 133 -8.21 5.51 -17.83
N GLY A 134 -7.08 5.24 -17.17
CA GLY A 134 -7.00 4.25 -16.11
C GLY A 134 -7.01 2.80 -16.59
N ASP A 135 -6.72 2.56 -17.87
CA ASP A 135 -6.84 1.27 -18.56
C ASP A 135 -5.52 0.72 -19.12
N ALA A 136 -4.42 1.45 -18.93
CA ALA A 136 -3.12 0.94 -19.38
C ALA A 136 -2.76 -0.35 -18.61
N PRO A 137 -2.30 -1.40 -19.32
CA PRO A 137 -1.91 -2.63 -18.67
C PRO A 137 -0.64 -2.45 -17.83
N VAL A 138 -0.53 -3.22 -16.75
CA VAL A 138 0.72 -3.30 -15.97
C VAL A 138 1.83 -3.82 -16.88
N SER A 139 2.90 -3.04 -17.05
CA SER A 139 4.05 -3.41 -17.85
C SER A 139 4.86 -4.53 -17.20
N ASP A 140 5.69 -5.20 -18.00
CA ASP A 140 6.56 -6.27 -17.49
C ASP A 140 7.54 -5.78 -16.42
N ALA A 141 8.09 -4.58 -16.56
CA ALA A 141 8.97 -3.97 -15.57
C ALA A 141 8.23 -3.70 -14.25
N GLU A 142 7.07 -3.06 -14.31
CA GLU A 142 6.22 -2.81 -13.14
C GLU A 142 5.84 -4.12 -12.42
N LYS A 143 5.47 -5.16 -13.19
CA LYS A 143 5.15 -6.48 -12.66
C LYS A 143 6.34 -7.12 -11.94
N ARG A 144 7.54 -7.09 -12.55
CA ARG A 144 8.75 -7.64 -11.91
C ARG A 144 9.08 -6.88 -10.62
N LEU A 145 9.02 -5.56 -10.63
CA LEU A 145 9.25 -4.72 -9.44
C LEU A 145 8.22 -4.99 -8.34
N ALA A 146 6.94 -5.14 -8.67
CA ALA A 146 5.90 -5.49 -7.70
C ALA A 146 6.14 -6.87 -7.07
N ILE A 147 6.53 -7.86 -7.87
CA ILE A 147 6.88 -9.21 -7.39
C ILE A 147 8.13 -9.15 -6.49
N ALA A 148 9.16 -8.39 -6.87
CA ALA A 148 10.37 -8.23 -6.09
C ALA A 148 10.07 -7.59 -4.72
N LEU A 149 9.23 -6.55 -4.70
CA LEU A 149 8.79 -5.91 -3.46
C LEU A 149 8.05 -6.87 -2.53
N GLY A 150 7.09 -7.62 -3.06
CA GLY A 150 6.31 -8.60 -2.29
C GLY A 150 7.19 -9.71 -1.72
N ARG A 151 8.15 -10.23 -2.51
CA ARG A 151 9.13 -11.23 -2.07
C ARG A 151 10.00 -10.68 -0.93
N ARG A 152 10.55 -9.47 -1.12
CA ARG A 152 11.38 -8.81 -0.12
C ARG A 152 10.62 -8.57 1.19
N LEU A 153 9.38 -8.07 1.12
CA LEU A 153 8.51 -7.92 2.28
C LEU A 153 8.33 -9.25 3.03
N ALA A 154 7.97 -10.32 2.32
CA ALA A 154 7.75 -11.63 2.92
C ALA A 154 9.02 -12.22 3.55
N GLU A 155 10.20 -12.00 2.95
CA GLU A 155 11.48 -12.43 3.51
C GLU A 155 11.83 -11.68 4.80
N VAL A 156 11.64 -10.35 4.82
CA VAL A 156 11.88 -9.52 6.00
C VAL A 156 10.90 -9.90 7.11
N ALA A 157 9.61 -10.01 6.80
CA ALA A 157 8.58 -10.38 7.75
C ALA A 157 8.87 -11.72 8.43
N ARG A 158 9.25 -12.76 7.67
CA ARG A 158 9.61 -14.06 8.22
C ARG A 158 10.88 -14.05 9.09
N LYS A 159 11.82 -13.16 8.81
CA LYS A 159 13.03 -13.00 9.64
C LYS A 159 12.74 -12.32 10.97
N LEU A 160 11.82 -11.36 10.98
CA LEU A 160 11.46 -10.58 12.17
C LEU A 160 10.42 -11.28 13.05
N ALA A 161 9.61 -12.18 12.50
CA ALA A 161 8.61 -12.96 13.24
C ALA A 161 9.18 -14.16 14.03
N ARG A 162 10.52 -14.34 14.04
CA ARG A 162 11.22 -15.44 14.72
C ARG A 162 11.58 -15.05 16.18
#